data_b33312f5b21f4e139cf95ecae9ba6e19
#
_entry.id   b33312f5b21f4e139cf95ecae9ba6e19
#
_cell.length_a   1.000
_cell.length_b   1.000
_cell.length_c   1.000
_cell.angle_alpha   90.00
_cell.angle_beta   90.00
_cell.angle_gamma   90.00
#
_symmetry.space_group_name_H-M   'P 1'
#
loop_
_entity.id
_entity.type
_entity.pdbx_description
1 polymer ?
#
loop_
_entity_poly.entity_id
_entity_poly.type
_entity_poly.pdbx_seq_one_letter_code
_entity_poly.pdbx_strand_id
1 'polypeptide(L)'
;MDTRVLQTQEWLNDNYGQHVNFPSVTPDGMTGQSTFRALIWALQYESHIASPDGIFGNATINALKKYYPTLQASPDPNSALPQNIVYILQGSLWCKGISPGGFTGVFGQNTANAIGRFQTDAGISADYIVRPYVWQGIMNTDSYSFSPTNDIYDTYRHEVQKGLNKYYGEQIGLIAPNGIWERKSQTNLIKAAQLEWNTAADGKWGDDTISKAPTISKNTSGYTNSKRILQWALTINGFYPGIADGIWGTATYNALYNFQDFLCLGADGICGKQTWASLMTSIGWS
;
A
#
# COMPACT_ATOMS: atom_id res chain seq x y z
N MET A 1 -2.49 19.64 -19.12
CA MET A 1 -1.04 19.78 -18.83
C MET A 1 -0.91 20.39 -17.44
N ASP A 2 -0.31 19.67 -16.51
CA ASP A 2 0.02 20.19 -15.17
C ASP A 2 1.45 20.76 -15.20
N THR A 3 1.57 22.06 -14.95
CA THR A 3 2.87 22.77 -14.99
C THR A 3 3.86 22.27 -13.94
N ARG A 4 3.40 21.68 -12.85
CA ARG A 4 4.24 21.13 -11.76
C ARG A 4 4.80 19.77 -12.14
N VAL A 5 3.98 18.93 -12.78
CA VAL A 5 4.45 17.67 -13.38
C VAL A 5 5.45 17.96 -14.49
N LEU A 6 5.17 18.95 -15.35
CA LEU A 6 6.11 19.43 -16.38
C LEU A 6 7.45 19.83 -15.76
N GLN A 7 7.45 20.68 -14.74
CA GLN A 7 8.66 21.11 -14.03
C GLN A 7 9.45 19.91 -13.45
N THR A 8 8.74 18.91 -12.93
CA THR A 8 9.37 17.67 -12.43
C THR A 8 10.06 16.90 -13.56
N GLN A 9 9.41 16.77 -14.72
CA GLN A 9 9.92 16.07 -15.89
C GLN A 9 11.15 16.77 -16.48
N GLU A 10 11.10 18.11 -16.61
CA GLU A 10 12.23 18.93 -17.04
C GLU A 10 13.41 18.78 -16.08
N TRP A 11 13.18 18.92 -14.77
CA TRP A 11 14.22 18.78 -13.76
C TRP A 11 14.88 17.39 -13.79
N LEU A 12 14.11 16.33 -13.99
CA LEU A 12 14.63 14.97 -14.11
C LEU A 12 15.58 14.83 -15.32
N ASN A 13 15.18 15.34 -16.47
CA ASN A 13 16.00 15.29 -17.69
C ASN A 13 17.27 16.17 -17.55
N ASP A 14 17.17 17.35 -16.96
CA ASP A 14 18.29 18.28 -16.77
C ASP A 14 19.34 17.71 -15.81
N ASN A 15 18.91 17.04 -14.74
CA ASN A 15 19.82 16.54 -13.71
C ASN A 15 20.35 15.12 -13.99
N TYR A 16 19.57 14.28 -14.67
CA TYR A 16 19.92 12.87 -14.88
C TYR A 16 20.02 12.45 -16.35
N GLY A 17 19.60 13.29 -17.29
CA GLY A 17 19.54 12.95 -18.72
C GLY A 17 20.87 12.56 -19.36
N GLN A 18 21.99 12.98 -18.76
CA GLN A 18 23.34 12.62 -19.24
C GLN A 18 23.81 11.25 -18.76
N HIS A 19 23.13 10.64 -17.81
CA HIS A 19 23.51 9.32 -17.29
C HIS A 19 23.08 8.20 -18.23
N VAL A 20 24.00 7.24 -18.43
CA VAL A 20 23.71 6.02 -19.19
C VAL A 20 22.55 5.26 -18.53
N ASN A 21 21.59 4.82 -19.34
CA ASN A 21 20.39 4.10 -18.90
C ASN A 21 19.35 4.93 -18.10
N PHE A 22 19.51 6.25 -17.99
CA PHE A 22 18.43 7.06 -17.49
C PHE A 22 17.24 7.01 -18.44
N PRO A 23 16.02 6.67 -17.95
CA PRO A 23 14.83 6.63 -18.78
C PRO A 23 14.30 8.05 -18.99
N SER A 24 14.87 8.79 -19.96
CA SER A 24 14.41 10.14 -20.28
C SER A 24 12.90 10.20 -20.44
N VAL A 25 12.28 11.25 -19.92
CA VAL A 25 10.83 11.45 -19.94
C VAL A 25 10.47 12.63 -20.84
N THR A 26 9.42 12.47 -21.63
CA THR A 26 8.86 13.59 -22.43
C THR A 26 8.26 14.63 -21.48
N PRO A 27 8.68 15.92 -21.53
CA PRO A 27 8.11 16.95 -20.67
C PRO A 27 6.76 17.40 -21.23
N ASP A 28 5.71 16.66 -20.92
CA ASP A 28 4.34 16.89 -21.40
C ASP A 28 3.36 17.33 -20.29
N GLY A 29 3.83 17.36 -19.03
CA GLY A 29 3.01 17.69 -17.86
C GLY A 29 1.93 16.65 -17.56
N MET A 30 2.08 15.41 -18.04
CA MET A 30 1.19 14.31 -17.74
C MET A 30 1.87 13.28 -16.84
N THR A 31 1.20 12.88 -15.79
CA THR A 31 1.67 11.81 -14.92
C THR A 31 1.44 10.44 -15.56
N GLY A 32 2.48 9.63 -15.64
CA GLY A 32 2.40 8.28 -16.21
C GLY A 32 3.54 7.38 -15.76
N GLN A 33 3.56 6.16 -16.28
CA GLN A 33 4.59 5.16 -15.95
C GLN A 33 6.00 5.65 -16.28
N SER A 34 6.19 6.39 -17.40
CA SER A 34 7.49 6.96 -17.79
C SER A 34 8.02 7.92 -16.74
N THR A 35 7.17 8.85 -16.25
CA THR A 35 7.53 9.82 -15.22
C THR A 35 7.91 9.11 -13.90
N PHE A 36 7.11 8.14 -13.45
CA PHE A 36 7.44 7.39 -12.24
C PHE A 36 8.70 6.53 -12.41
N ARG A 37 8.91 5.94 -13.59
CA ARG A 37 10.14 5.20 -13.86
C ARG A 37 11.38 6.09 -13.74
N ALA A 38 11.33 7.31 -14.26
CA ALA A 38 12.42 8.27 -14.15
C ALA A 38 12.64 8.73 -12.70
N LEU A 39 11.56 8.99 -11.94
CA LEU A 39 11.61 9.32 -10.51
C LEU A 39 12.23 8.19 -9.68
N ILE A 40 11.84 6.94 -9.94
CA ILE A 40 12.39 5.77 -9.25
C ILE A 40 13.86 5.60 -9.61
N TRP A 41 14.23 5.77 -10.89
CA TRP A 41 15.62 5.70 -11.31
C TRP A 41 16.47 6.76 -10.59
N ALA A 42 16.01 8.01 -10.54
CA ALA A 42 16.67 9.08 -9.81
C ALA A 42 16.82 8.78 -8.31
N LEU A 43 15.76 8.25 -7.67
CA LEU A 43 15.81 7.83 -6.27
C LEU A 43 16.83 6.71 -6.05
N GLN A 44 16.91 5.74 -6.96
CA GLN A 44 17.89 4.66 -6.92
C GLN A 44 19.32 5.19 -7.06
N TYR A 45 19.54 6.12 -7.99
CA TYR A 45 20.84 6.78 -8.20
C TYR A 45 21.29 7.51 -6.92
N GLU A 46 20.44 8.36 -6.36
CA GLU A 46 20.71 9.08 -5.12
C GLU A 46 20.84 8.17 -3.89
N SER A 47 20.28 6.97 -3.97
CA SER A 47 20.41 5.91 -2.95
C SER A 47 21.60 4.98 -3.20
N HIS A 48 22.54 5.37 -4.08
CA HIS A 48 23.80 4.66 -4.36
C HIS A 48 23.60 3.23 -4.92
N ILE A 49 22.53 2.98 -5.66
CA ILE A 49 22.36 1.73 -6.41
C ILE A 49 23.25 1.80 -7.65
N ALA A 50 24.15 0.83 -7.79
CA ALA A 50 25.15 0.84 -8.87
C ALA A 50 24.56 0.79 -10.29
N SER A 51 23.39 0.16 -10.44
CA SER A 51 22.70 0.03 -11.73
C SER A 51 21.20 0.32 -11.53
N PRO A 52 20.80 1.61 -11.50
CA PRO A 52 19.40 1.98 -11.42
C PRO A 52 18.60 1.44 -12.62
N ASP A 53 17.43 0.86 -12.36
CA ASP A 53 16.56 0.24 -13.39
C ASP A 53 15.18 0.93 -13.51
N GLY A 54 14.88 1.85 -12.60
CA GLY A 54 13.59 2.53 -12.53
C GLY A 54 12.43 1.63 -12.08
N ILE A 55 12.73 0.52 -11.41
CA ILE A 55 11.73 -0.40 -10.86
C ILE A 55 11.83 -0.39 -9.32
N PHE A 56 10.74 -0.04 -8.64
CA PHE A 56 10.72 0.01 -7.18
C PHE A 56 10.60 -1.42 -6.59
N GLY A 57 11.75 -2.06 -6.38
CA GLY A 57 11.86 -3.42 -5.86
C GLY A 57 12.62 -3.50 -4.53
N ASN A 58 12.96 -4.73 -4.13
CA ASN A 58 13.69 -4.99 -2.87
C ASN A 58 15.06 -4.28 -2.81
N ALA A 59 15.74 -4.13 -3.95
CA ALA A 59 17.00 -3.40 -4.02
C ALA A 59 16.81 -1.93 -3.58
N THR A 60 15.75 -1.26 -4.09
CA THR A 60 15.39 0.11 -3.70
C THR A 60 15.03 0.20 -2.22
N ILE A 61 14.19 -0.73 -1.72
CA ILE A 61 13.82 -0.77 -0.29
C ILE A 61 15.05 -0.92 0.61
N ASN A 62 15.98 -1.83 0.26
CA ASN A 62 17.18 -2.06 1.04
C ASN A 62 18.14 -0.86 1.01
N ALA A 63 18.29 -0.20 -0.14
CA ALA A 63 19.07 1.02 -0.24
C ALA A 63 18.48 2.16 0.60
N LEU A 64 17.14 2.36 0.53
CA LEU A 64 16.46 3.34 1.36
C LEU A 64 16.59 3.04 2.86
N LYS A 65 16.47 1.78 3.28
CA LYS A 65 16.72 1.38 4.68
C LYS A 65 18.13 1.70 5.15
N LYS A 66 19.09 1.66 4.26
CA LYS A 66 20.51 1.93 4.57
C LYS A 66 20.83 3.42 4.60
N TYR A 67 20.38 4.17 3.59
CA TYR A 67 20.80 5.55 3.37
C TYR A 67 19.76 6.58 3.81
N TYR A 68 18.47 6.26 3.69
CA TYR A 68 17.33 7.15 3.99
C TYR A 68 16.23 6.40 4.74
N PRO A 69 16.52 5.80 5.93
CA PRO A 69 15.55 5.02 6.70
C PRO A 69 14.33 5.86 7.09
N THR A 70 14.52 7.15 7.29
CA THR A 70 13.46 8.11 7.56
C THR A 70 13.81 9.47 6.95
N LEU A 71 12.83 10.12 6.30
CA LEU A 71 12.91 11.54 5.96
C LEU A 71 11.80 12.29 6.68
N GLN A 72 12.15 13.40 7.29
CA GLN A 72 11.21 14.31 7.97
C GLN A 72 11.77 15.73 8.00
N ALA A 73 10.92 16.70 8.26
CA ALA A 73 11.38 18.06 8.51
C ALA A 73 12.31 18.08 9.73
N SER A 74 13.47 18.70 9.60
CA SER A 74 14.39 18.89 10.71
C SER A 74 14.31 20.34 11.21
N PRO A 75 14.22 20.55 12.53
CA PRO A 75 14.37 21.89 13.10
C PRO A 75 15.82 22.39 13.04
N ASP A 76 16.79 21.49 12.83
CA ASP A 76 18.20 21.86 12.70
C ASP A 76 18.54 22.20 11.25
N PRO A 77 18.90 23.47 10.93
CA PRO A 77 19.28 23.89 9.60
C PRO A 77 20.57 23.20 9.08
N ASN A 78 21.38 22.62 9.96
CA ASN A 78 22.58 21.88 9.59
C ASN A 78 22.30 20.41 9.27
N SER A 79 21.11 19.92 9.55
CA SER A 79 20.62 18.59 9.21
C SER A 79 19.91 18.61 7.86
N ALA A 80 20.49 19.28 6.86
CA ALA A 80 19.90 19.37 5.53
C ALA A 80 19.87 17.98 4.86
N LEU A 81 18.70 17.52 4.48
CA LEU A 81 18.55 16.36 3.62
C LEU A 81 19.17 16.64 2.25
N PRO A 82 19.72 15.63 1.55
CA PRO A 82 20.22 15.83 0.20
C PRO A 82 19.12 16.45 -0.68
N GLN A 83 19.44 17.58 -1.31
CA GLN A 83 18.47 18.40 -2.02
C GLN A 83 17.73 17.61 -3.12
N ASN A 84 18.46 16.76 -3.85
CA ASN A 84 17.88 15.94 -4.91
C ASN A 84 16.84 14.93 -4.39
N ILE A 85 17.07 14.32 -3.22
CA ILE A 85 16.09 13.43 -2.57
C ILE A 85 14.78 14.19 -2.28
N VAL A 86 14.89 15.44 -1.85
CA VAL A 86 13.70 16.27 -1.56
C VAL A 86 13.00 16.69 -2.86
N TYR A 87 13.74 17.04 -3.91
CA TYR A 87 13.15 17.31 -5.23
C TYR A 87 12.40 16.09 -5.76
N ILE A 88 13.00 14.89 -5.70
CA ILE A 88 12.35 13.63 -6.10
C ILE A 88 11.05 13.42 -5.31
N LEU A 89 11.07 13.65 -3.99
CA LEU A 89 9.88 13.52 -3.14
C LEU A 89 8.79 14.53 -3.54
N GLN A 90 9.15 15.80 -3.70
CA GLN A 90 8.21 16.86 -4.07
C GLN A 90 7.59 16.61 -5.46
N GLY A 91 8.40 16.21 -6.43
CA GLY A 91 7.92 15.84 -7.77
C GLY A 91 6.99 14.64 -7.76
N SER A 92 7.33 13.61 -6.97
CA SER A 92 6.48 12.43 -6.82
C SER A 92 5.13 12.75 -6.18
N LEU A 93 5.10 13.63 -5.18
CA LEU A 93 3.86 14.11 -4.56
C LEU A 93 2.99 14.88 -5.55
N TRP A 94 3.57 15.74 -6.40
CA TRP A 94 2.81 16.39 -7.47
C TRP A 94 2.24 15.38 -8.47
N CYS A 95 3.01 14.37 -8.85
CA CYS A 95 2.50 13.29 -9.69
C CYS A 95 1.34 12.51 -9.04
N LYS A 96 1.23 12.55 -7.69
CA LYS A 96 0.08 12.02 -6.93
C LYS A 96 -1.07 13.02 -6.78
N GLY A 97 -0.98 14.24 -7.33
CA GLY A 97 -1.96 15.29 -7.14
C GLY A 97 -1.94 15.91 -5.74
N ILE A 98 -0.86 15.71 -4.98
CA ILE A 98 -0.68 16.26 -3.63
C ILE A 98 0.36 17.36 -3.68
N SER A 99 -0.04 18.60 -3.37
CA SER A 99 0.87 19.74 -3.41
C SER A 99 1.82 19.75 -2.21
N PRO A 100 3.17 19.68 -2.43
CA PRO A 100 4.16 19.87 -1.37
C PRO A 100 4.47 21.35 -1.08
N GLY A 101 3.72 22.29 -1.64
CA GLY A 101 3.88 23.73 -1.44
C GLY A 101 4.90 24.41 -2.37
N GLY A 102 5.75 23.65 -3.07
CA GLY A 102 6.75 24.15 -4.02
C GLY A 102 7.73 23.08 -4.43
N PHE A 103 8.55 23.36 -5.45
CA PHE A 103 9.66 22.53 -5.91
C PHE A 103 10.96 23.19 -5.50
N THR A 104 11.31 23.03 -4.23
CA THR A 104 12.35 23.84 -3.55
C THR A 104 13.59 23.05 -3.15
N GLY A 105 13.50 21.71 -3.16
CA GLY A 105 14.56 20.85 -2.63
C GLY A 105 14.73 20.98 -1.09
N VAL A 106 13.77 21.63 -0.41
CA VAL A 106 13.78 21.79 1.06
C VAL A 106 12.58 21.05 1.65
N PHE A 107 12.82 20.15 2.59
CA PHE A 107 11.78 19.45 3.33
C PHE A 107 11.25 20.37 4.45
N GLY A 108 10.39 21.31 4.08
CA GLY A 108 9.71 22.23 5.01
C GLY A 108 8.33 21.72 5.43
N GLN A 109 7.62 22.57 6.19
CA GLN A 109 6.28 22.25 6.73
C GLN A 109 5.26 21.86 5.64
N ASN A 110 5.28 22.51 4.48
CA ASN A 110 4.36 22.20 3.40
C ASN A 110 4.60 20.80 2.82
N THR A 111 5.87 20.39 2.68
CA THR A 111 6.24 19.02 2.27
C THR A 111 5.79 18.01 3.34
N ALA A 112 6.00 18.32 4.64
CA ALA A 112 5.51 17.48 5.73
C ALA A 112 3.98 17.33 5.70
N ASN A 113 3.24 18.42 5.51
CA ASN A 113 1.78 18.39 5.41
C ASN A 113 1.30 17.53 4.21
N ALA A 114 2.00 17.60 3.08
CA ALA A 114 1.71 16.78 1.92
C ALA A 114 1.93 15.28 2.21
N ILE A 115 2.98 14.94 2.94
CA ILE A 115 3.21 13.56 3.41
C ILE A 115 2.09 13.11 4.36
N GLY A 116 1.72 13.94 5.35
CA GLY A 116 0.62 13.62 6.27
C GLY A 116 -0.70 13.39 5.54
N ARG A 117 -0.98 14.19 4.49
CA ARG A 117 -2.15 13.95 3.62
C ARG A 117 -2.05 12.61 2.90
N PHE A 118 -0.92 12.30 2.25
CA PHE A 118 -0.71 11.00 1.60
C PHE A 118 -0.90 9.84 2.59
N GLN A 119 -0.34 9.96 3.79
CA GLN A 119 -0.48 8.93 4.84
C GLN A 119 -1.93 8.74 5.26
N THR A 120 -2.69 9.83 5.42
CA THR A 120 -4.13 9.78 5.71
C THR A 120 -4.90 9.11 4.59
N ASP A 121 -4.66 9.50 3.34
CA ASP A 121 -5.29 8.91 2.16
C ASP A 121 -4.95 7.42 2.02
N ALA A 122 -3.72 7.03 2.37
CA ALA A 122 -3.28 5.64 2.42
C ALA A 122 -3.85 4.84 3.61
N GLY A 123 -4.49 5.47 4.58
CA GLY A 123 -5.04 4.82 5.78
C GLY A 123 -4.00 4.45 6.84
N ILE A 124 -2.81 5.06 6.81
CA ILE A 124 -1.79 4.89 7.84
C ILE A 124 -1.70 6.12 8.75
N SER A 125 -0.97 6.00 9.87
CA SER A 125 -0.78 7.12 10.78
C SER A 125 -0.07 8.29 10.10
N ALA A 126 -0.64 9.48 10.21
CA ALA A 126 -0.06 10.70 9.67
C ALA A 126 1.02 11.24 10.63
N ASP A 127 2.18 10.60 10.63
CA ASP A 127 3.34 11.00 11.44
C ASP A 127 4.33 11.89 10.69
N TYR A 128 4.02 12.22 9.42
CA TYR A 128 4.79 13.11 8.55
C TYR A 128 6.21 12.57 8.20
N ILE A 129 6.48 11.30 8.47
CA ILE A 129 7.77 10.66 8.24
C ILE A 129 7.70 9.79 6.98
N VAL A 130 8.64 9.98 6.06
CA VAL A 130 8.77 9.15 4.86
C VAL A 130 9.72 7.99 5.15
N ARG A 131 9.16 6.80 5.31
CA ARG A 131 9.88 5.52 5.43
C ARG A 131 9.91 4.79 4.09
N PRO A 132 10.73 3.76 3.90
CA PRO A 132 10.81 3.01 2.63
C PRO A 132 9.46 2.51 2.09
N TYR A 133 8.54 2.07 2.96
CA TYR A 133 7.21 1.64 2.52
C TYR A 133 6.29 2.81 2.12
N VAL A 134 6.49 4.00 2.71
CA VAL A 134 5.81 5.24 2.29
C VAL A 134 6.31 5.68 0.92
N TRP A 135 7.64 5.65 0.69
CA TRP A 135 8.23 5.84 -0.62
C TRP A 135 7.60 4.91 -1.68
N GLN A 136 7.47 3.61 -1.37
CA GLN A 136 6.87 2.65 -2.28
C GLN A 136 5.43 3.03 -2.68
N GLY A 137 4.66 3.53 -1.74
CA GLY A 137 3.30 4.02 -2.01
C GLY A 137 3.27 5.29 -2.86
N ILE A 138 4.18 6.24 -2.60
CA ILE A 138 4.28 7.47 -3.39
C ILE A 138 4.79 7.18 -4.82
N MET A 139 5.71 6.23 -4.99
CA MET A 139 6.40 5.91 -6.24
C MET A 139 5.66 4.92 -7.16
N ASN A 140 4.37 4.75 -7.01
CA ASN A 140 3.55 3.95 -7.92
C ASN A 140 2.53 4.83 -8.68
N THR A 141 1.93 4.29 -9.72
CA THR A 141 0.91 4.99 -10.53
C THR A 141 -0.50 4.93 -9.93
N ASP A 142 -0.70 4.19 -8.83
CA ASP A 142 -2.01 3.99 -8.24
C ASP A 142 -2.55 5.30 -7.64
N SER A 143 -3.83 5.61 -7.83
CA SER A 143 -4.48 6.74 -7.18
C SER A 143 -4.87 6.36 -5.76
N TYR A 144 -4.49 7.19 -4.80
CA TYR A 144 -4.89 7.07 -3.40
C TYR A 144 -6.15 7.88 -3.06
N SER A 145 -6.69 8.60 -4.04
CA SER A 145 -7.97 9.29 -3.89
C SER A 145 -9.12 8.30 -4.00
N PHE A 146 -10.00 8.31 -3.01
CA PHE A 146 -11.24 7.54 -3.02
C PHE A 146 -12.42 8.46 -3.30
N SER A 147 -13.18 8.13 -4.33
CA SER A 147 -14.47 8.75 -4.62
C SER A 147 -15.53 7.65 -4.54
N PRO A 148 -16.33 7.60 -3.47
CA PRO A 148 -17.35 6.56 -3.34
C PRO A 148 -18.34 6.66 -4.51
N THR A 149 -18.66 5.52 -5.08
CA THR A 149 -19.77 5.36 -6.02
C THR A 149 -21.07 5.16 -5.25
N ASN A 150 -22.17 4.89 -5.94
CA ASN A 150 -23.42 4.49 -5.29
C ASN A 150 -23.38 3.02 -4.78
N ASP A 151 -22.30 2.29 -5.05
CA ASP A 151 -22.11 0.93 -4.56
C ASP A 151 -21.48 0.95 -3.16
N ILE A 152 -22.21 0.45 -2.17
CA ILE A 152 -21.73 0.34 -0.79
C ILE A 152 -20.50 -0.56 -0.68
N TYR A 153 -20.32 -1.53 -1.58
CA TYR A 153 -19.19 -2.43 -1.58
C TYR A 153 -17.87 -1.72 -1.87
N ASP A 154 -17.87 -0.64 -2.65
CA ASP A 154 -16.68 0.17 -2.86
C ASP A 154 -16.19 0.79 -1.55
N THR A 155 -17.11 1.26 -0.71
CA THR A 155 -16.79 1.77 0.63
C THR A 155 -16.22 0.67 1.52
N TYR A 156 -16.80 -0.53 1.49
CA TYR A 156 -16.30 -1.64 2.28
C TYR A 156 -14.92 -2.11 1.84
N ARG A 157 -14.67 -2.19 0.52
CA ARG A 157 -13.36 -2.54 -0.06
C ARG A 157 -12.30 -1.49 0.30
N HIS A 158 -12.66 -0.20 0.22
CA HIS A 158 -11.81 0.92 0.66
C HIS A 158 -11.38 0.77 2.12
N GLU A 159 -12.31 0.49 3.04
CA GLU A 159 -12.01 0.30 4.45
C GLU A 159 -11.11 -0.94 4.70
N VAL A 160 -11.32 -2.03 3.97
CA VAL A 160 -10.43 -3.21 4.04
C VAL A 160 -9.02 -2.86 3.55
N GLN A 161 -8.89 -2.12 2.44
CA GLN A 161 -7.60 -1.68 1.90
C GLN A 161 -6.86 -0.77 2.90
N LYS A 162 -7.55 0.18 3.53
CA LYS A 162 -6.99 1.02 4.61
C LYS A 162 -6.56 0.18 5.81
N GLY A 163 -7.37 -0.79 6.18
CA GLY A 163 -7.05 -1.74 7.25
C GLY A 163 -5.78 -2.52 6.97
N LEU A 164 -5.62 -3.06 5.76
CA LEU A 164 -4.41 -3.76 5.33
C LEU A 164 -3.17 -2.84 5.41
N ASN A 165 -3.28 -1.61 4.93
CA ASN A 165 -2.19 -0.64 5.02
C ASN A 165 -1.85 -0.30 6.47
N LYS A 166 -2.85 -0.07 7.32
CA LYS A 166 -2.68 0.30 8.73
C LYS A 166 -1.95 -0.77 9.54
N TYR A 167 -2.31 -2.03 9.35
CA TYR A 167 -1.79 -3.12 10.18
C TYR A 167 -0.58 -3.83 9.58
N TYR A 168 -0.43 -3.83 8.24
CA TYR A 168 0.58 -4.62 7.55
C TYR A 168 1.38 -3.83 6.50
N GLY A 169 1.04 -2.57 6.21
CA GLY A 169 1.64 -1.80 5.12
C GLY A 169 3.17 -1.69 5.18
N GLU A 170 3.75 -1.66 6.37
CA GLU A 170 5.20 -1.63 6.54
C GLU A 170 5.88 -2.94 6.09
N GLN A 171 5.23 -4.09 6.31
CA GLN A 171 5.79 -5.40 6.00
C GLN A 171 5.52 -5.83 4.55
N ILE A 172 4.33 -5.51 4.03
CA ILE A 172 3.87 -6.02 2.71
C ILE A 172 3.77 -4.95 1.62
N GLY A 173 4.05 -3.69 1.96
CA GLY A 173 3.89 -2.52 1.09
C GLY A 173 2.47 -1.97 1.06
N LEU A 174 2.34 -0.68 0.74
CA LEU A 174 1.04 -0.02 0.65
C LEU A 174 0.31 -0.39 -0.65
N ILE A 175 -1.01 -0.52 -0.54
CA ILE A 175 -1.94 -0.55 -1.67
C ILE A 175 -2.77 0.73 -1.69
N ALA A 176 -3.25 1.13 -2.86
CA ALA A 176 -4.16 2.27 -2.98
C ALA A 176 -5.54 1.89 -2.42
N PRO A 177 -6.07 2.59 -1.41
CA PRO A 177 -7.41 2.33 -0.90
C PRO A 177 -8.45 3.06 -1.78
N ASN A 178 -8.62 2.58 -2.99
CA ASN A 178 -9.48 3.18 -4.01
C ASN A 178 -10.88 2.53 -4.10
N GLY A 179 -11.18 1.55 -3.25
CA GLY A 179 -12.44 0.80 -3.27
C GLY A 179 -12.52 -0.28 -4.34
N ILE A 180 -11.53 -0.36 -5.24
CA ILE A 180 -11.47 -1.38 -6.30
C ILE A 180 -10.70 -2.58 -5.79
N TRP A 181 -11.35 -3.75 -5.72
CA TRP A 181 -10.68 -4.97 -5.29
C TRP A 181 -10.03 -5.69 -6.46
N GLU A 182 -8.73 -5.62 -6.53
CA GLU A 182 -7.93 -6.19 -7.60
C GLU A 182 -6.85 -7.15 -7.08
N ARG A 183 -6.10 -7.76 -8.02
CA ARG A 183 -5.07 -8.75 -7.71
C ARG A 183 -4.08 -8.29 -6.63
N LYS A 184 -3.69 -7.01 -6.62
CA LYS A 184 -2.75 -6.45 -5.65
C LYS A 184 -3.36 -6.44 -4.24
N SER A 185 -4.63 -6.02 -4.10
CA SER A 185 -5.36 -6.03 -2.84
C SER A 185 -5.48 -7.44 -2.27
N GLN A 186 -5.82 -8.41 -3.13
CA GLN A 186 -5.90 -9.81 -2.77
C GLN A 186 -4.55 -10.39 -2.35
N THR A 187 -3.51 -10.13 -3.11
CA THR A 187 -2.16 -10.56 -2.76
C THR A 187 -1.76 -10.05 -1.38
N ASN A 188 -2.11 -8.79 -1.05
CA ASN A 188 -1.79 -8.22 0.26
C ASN A 188 -2.65 -8.83 1.39
N LEU A 189 -3.92 -9.18 1.13
CA LEU A 189 -4.73 -9.91 2.13
C LEU A 189 -4.11 -11.29 2.44
N ILE A 190 -3.67 -12.03 1.42
CA ILE A 190 -3.00 -13.32 1.60
C ILE A 190 -1.67 -13.13 2.36
N LYS A 191 -0.86 -12.13 2.00
CA LYS A 191 0.39 -11.84 2.72
C LYS A 191 0.14 -11.50 4.20
N ALA A 192 -0.91 -10.74 4.50
CA ALA A 192 -1.29 -10.45 5.88
C ALA A 192 -1.60 -11.74 6.67
N ALA A 193 -2.35 -12.67 6.07
CA ALA A 193 -2.61 -13.98 6.66
C ALA A 193 -1.33 -14.80 6.85
N GLN A 194 -0.44 -14.81 5.86
CA GLN A 194 0.84 -15.51 5.91
C GLN A 194 1.75 -14.98 7.03
N LEU A 195 1.81 -13.66 7.24
CA LEU A 195 2.55 -13.05 8.34
C LEU A 195 2.00 -13.51 9.70
N GLU A 196 0.67 -13.47 9.87
CA GLU A 196 0.04 -13.90 11.13
C GLU A 196 0.20 -15.40 11.42
N TRP A 197 0.31 -16.22 10.40
CA TRP A 197 0.44 -17.67 10.53
C TRP A 197 1.89 -18.15 10.40
N ASN A 198 2.84 -17.23 10.40
CA ASN A 198 4.27 -17.50 10.34
C ASN A 198 4.67 -18.40 9.15
N THR A 199 4.20 -18.02 7.96
CA THR A 199 4.62 -18.59 6.68
C THR A 199 5.32 -17.52 5.81
N ALA A 200 5.92 -17.94 4.69
CA ALA A 200 6.50 -16.99 3.76
C ALA A 200 5.42 -16.07 3.16
N ALA A 201 5.58 -14.74 3.33
CA ALA A 201 4.60 -13.75 2.85
C ALA A 201 4.78 -13.48 1.33
N ASP A 202 4.60 -14.52 0.52
CA ASP A 202 4.76 -14.46 -0.96
C ASP A 202 3.45 -14.06 -1.67
N GLY A 203 2.33 -14.04 -0.95
CA GLY A 203 1.00 -13.69 -1.46
C GLY A 203 0.36 -14.79 -2.30
N LYS A 204 0.84 -16.02 -2.22
CA LYS A 204 0.25 -17.18 -2.87
C LYS A 204 -0.45 -18.06 -1.84
N TRP A 205 -1.69 -18.45 -2.13
CA TRP A 205 -2.45 -19.36 -1.29
C TRP A 205 -2.05 -20.81 -1.64
N GLY A 206 -1.04 -21.33 -0.96
CA GLY A 206 -0.49 -22.68 -1.18
C GLY A 206 -0.54 -23.57 0.07
N ASP A 207 -0.05 -24.81 -0.07
CA ASP A 207 -0.12 -25.85 0.97
C ASP A 207 0.47 -25.43 2.32
N ASP A 208 1.61 -24.73 2.31
CA ASP A 208 2.22 -24.21 3.54
C ASP A 208 1.29 -23.25 4.26
N THR A 209 0.67 -22.32 3.55
CA THR A 209 -0.29 -21.36 4.11
C THR A 209 -1.54 -22.09 4.64
N ILE A 210 -2.09 -23.04 3.87
CA ILE A 210 -3.24 -23.85 4.26
C ILE A 210 -2.93 -24.68 5.50
N SER A 211 -1.74 -25.28 5.58
CA SER A 211 -1.34 -26.12 6.71
C SER A 211 -1.31 -25.36 8.03
N LYS A 212 -0.94 -24.08 8.00
CA LYS A 212 -0.82 -23.17 9.15
C LYS A 212 -2.07 -22.37 9.46
N ALA A 213 -3.06 -22.38 8.56
CA ALA A 213 -4.32 -21.67 8.76
C ALA A 213 -5.01 -22.14 10.06
N PRO A 214 -5.34 -21.23 11.00
CA PRO A 214 -5.94 -21.60 12.27
C PRO A 214 -7.41 -21.98 12.09
N THR A 215 -7.91 -22.85 12.95
CA THR A 215 -9.36 -23.03 13.10
C THR A 215 -9.89 -21.98 14.07
N ILE A 216 -10.81 -21.13 13.61
CA ILE A 216 -11.37 -20.02 14.39
C ILE A 216 -12.88 -20.19 14.53
N SER A 217 -13.36 -20.06 15.75
CA SER A 217 -14.77 -20.15 16.13
C SER A 217 -15.10 -19.16 17.25
N LYS A 218 -16.36 -19.13 17.67
CA LYS A 218 -16.82 -18.35 18.83
C LYS A 218 -16.00 -18.60 20.11
N ASN A 219 -15.55 -19.84 20.30
CA ASN A 219 -14.85 -20.26 21.52
C ASN A 219 -13.31 -20.11 21.41
N THR A 220 -12.79 -19.68 20.27
CA THR A 220 -11.35 -19.51 20.08
C THR A 220 -10.87 -18.23 20.76
N SER A 221 -10.04 -18.38 21.80
CA SER A 221 -9.37 -17.24 22.45
C SER A 221 -8.14 -16.80 21.63
N GLY A 222 -7.73 -15.54 21.77
CA GLY A 222 -6.62 -15.00 21.01
C GLY A 222 -6.97 -14.79 19.51
N TYR A 223 -5.95 -14.89 18.66
CA TYR A 223 -6.08 -14.77 17.20
C TYR A 223 -6.78 -13.48 16.70
N THR A 224 -6.61 -12.36 17.42
CA THR A 224 -7.27 -11.07 17.10
C THR A 224 -7.03 -10.65 15.66
N ASN A 225 -5.79 -10.73 15.17
CA ASN A 225 -5.48 -10.35 13.80
C ASN A 225 -6.04 -11.36 12.78
N SER A 226 -5.97 -12.66 13.07
CA SER A 226 -6.60 -13.67 12.19
C SER A 226 -8.11 -13.51 12.12
N LYS A 227 -8.77 -13.13 13.23
CA LYS A 227 -10.21 -12.78 13.23
C LYS A 227 -10.48 -11.53 12.38
N ARG A 228 -9.62 -10.53 12.46
CA ARG A 228 -9.71 -9.32 11.61
C ARG A 228 -9.55 -9.67 10.14
N ILE A 229 -8.59 -10.52 9.80
CA ILE A 229 -8.39 -11.02 8.43
C ILE A 229 -9.63 -11.79 7.95
N LEU A 230 -10.23 -12.63 8.81
CA LEU A 230 -11.50 -13.30 8.50
C LEU A 230 -12.62 -12.30 8.22
N GLN A 231 -12.76 -11.26 9.04
CA GLN A 231 -13.76 -10.22 8.84
C GLN A 231 -13.53 -9.46 7.52
N TRP A 232 -12.29 -9.13 7.17
CA TRP A 232 -11.96 -8.56 5.87
C TRP A 232 -12.29 -9.51 4.72
N ALA A 233 -11.90 -10.78 4.83
CA ALA A 233 -12.18 -11.78 3.81
C ALA A 233 -13.68 -11.98 3.58
N LEU A 234 -14.48 -12.02 4.64
CA LEU A 234 -15.94 -12.05 4.55
C LEU A 234 -16.49 -10.81 3.87
N THR A 235 -16.00 -9.62 4.25
CA THR A 235 -16.43 -8.34 3.66
C THR A 235 -16.22 -8.30 2.16
N ILE A 236 -15.04 -8.67 1.67
CA ILE A 236 -14.73 -8.64 0.23
C ILE A 236 -15.46 -9.71 -0.57
N ASN A 237 -15.93 -10.78 0.09
CA ASN A 237 -16.77 -11.81 -0.51
C ASN A 237 -18.28 -11.48 -0.41
N GLY A 238 -18.66 -10.27 0.05
CA GLY A 238 -20.06 -9.82 0.07
C GLY A 238 -20.83 -10.19 1.35
N PHE A 239 -20.16 -10.77 2.35
CA PHE A 239 -20.76 -11.17 3.63
C PHE A 239 -20.28 -10.25 4.76
N TYR A 240 -20.93 -9.10 4.90
CA TYR A 240 -20.46 -8.05 5.81
C TYR A 240 -20.60 -8.44 7.29
N PRO A 241 -19.49 -8.60 8.05
CA PRO A 241 -19.49 -9.01 9.46
C PRO A 241 -19.54 -7.84 10.45
N GLY A 242 -19.80 -6.62 9.98
CA GLY A 242 -19.58 -5.38 10.73
C GLY A 242 -18.13 -4.89 10.63
N ILE A 243 -17.74 -4.05 11.59
CA ILE A 243 -16.37 -3.50 11.63
C ILE A 243 -15.37 -4.63 11.89
N ALA A 244 -14.27 -4.62 11.14
CA ALA A 244 -13.20 -5.61 11.29
C ALA A 244 -12.28 -5.25 12.48
N ASP A 245 -12.79 -5.47 13.68
CA ASP A 245 -12.14 -5.16 14.96
C ASP A 245 -11.29 -6.33 15.53
N GLY A 246 -11.42 -7.52 14.93
CA GLY A 246 -10.77 -8.74 15.40
C GLY A 246 -11.51 -9.39 16.57
N ILE A 247 -12.74 -8.97 16.89
CA ILE A 247 -13.58 -9.55 17.94
C ILE A 247 -14.62 -10.47 17.30
N TRP A 248 -14.79 -11.66 17.87
CA TRP A 248 -15.81 -12.59 17.40
C TRP A 248 -17.18 -12.23 17.99
N GLY A 249 -17.98 -11.51 17.23
CA GLY A 249 -19.34 -11.15 17.59
C GLY A 249 -20.40 -11.96 16.82
N THR A 250 -21.68 -11.73 17.13
CA THR A 250 -22.82 -12.34 16.43
C THR A 250 -22.81 -12.01 14.95
N ALA A 251 -22.45 -10.78 14.58
CA ALA A 251 -22.35 -10.35 13.18
C ALA A 251 -21.28 -11.16 12.42
N THR A 252 -20.12 -11.38 13.03
CA THR A 252 -19.04 -12.22 12.43
C THR A 252 -19.50 -13.67 12.26
N TYR A 253 -20.18 -14.24 13.27
CA TYR A 253 -20.75 -15.59 13.18
C TYR A 253 -21.76 -15.71 12.03
N ASN A 254 -22.73 -14.79 11.98
CA ASN A 254 -23.77 -14.82 10.94
C ASN A 254 -23.18 -14.65 9.53
N ALA A 255 -22.24 -13.74 9.35
CA ALA A 255 -21.57 -13.54 8.08
C ALA A 255 -20.81 -14.80 7.63
N LEU A 256 -20.09 -15.46 8.53
CA LEU A 256 -19.39 -16.72 8.26
C LEU A 256 -20.35 -17.85 7.94
N TYR A 257 -21.41 -18.01 8.74
CA TYR A 257 -22.43 -19.03 8.52
C TYR A 257 -23.09 -18.87 7.16
N ASN A 258 -23.50 -17.65 6.80
CA ASN A 258 -24.13 -17.35 5.50
C ASN A 258 -23.15 -17.58 4.32
N PHE A 259 -21.86 -17.24 4.49
CA PHE A 259 -20.83 -17.54 3.49
C PHE A 259 -20.68 -19.06 3.28
N GLN A 260 -20.63 -19.83 4.36
CA GLN A 260 -20.53 -21.30 4.29
C GLN A 260 -21.79 -21.93 3.66
N ASP A 261 -22.96 -21.46 4.04
CA ASP A 261 -24.25 -21.92 3.49
C ASP A 261 -24.32 -21.62 1.99
N PHE A 262 -23.98 -20.40 1.58
CA PHE A 262 -23.96 -19.97 0.17
C PHE A 262 -23.06 -20.86 -0.71
N LEU A 263 -21.91 -21.28 -0.18
CA LEU A 263 -20.94 -22.14 -0.89
C LEU A 263 -21.15 -23.65 -0.62
N CYS A 264 -22.20 -24.04 0.11
CA CYS A 264 -22.47 -25.43 0.48
C CYS A 264 -21.28 -26.11 1.21
N LEU A 265 -20.59 -25.36 2.08
CA LEU A 265 -19.41 -25.86 2.83
C LEU A 265 -19.76 -26.58 4.14
N GLY A 266 -21.04 -26.79 4.43
CA GLY A 266 -21.48 -27.21 5.76
C GLY A 266 -21.41 -26.06 6.75
N ALA A 267 -22.53 -25.31 6.86
CA ALA A 267 -22.62 -24.09 7.68
C ALA A 267 -22.61 -24.44 9.17
N ASP A 268 -21.43 -24.42 9.78
CA ASP A 268 -21.20 -24.69 11.21
C ASP A 268 -20.73 -23.45 12.00
N GLY A 269 -20.44 -22.36 11.30
CA GLY A 269 -19.89 -21.14 11.89
C GLY A 269 -18.46 -21.32 12.42
N ILE A 270 -17.70 -22.29 11.89
CA ILE A 270 -16.29 -22.53 12.23
C ILE A 270 -15.43 -22.29 11.00
N CYS A 271 -14.49 -21.36 11.09
CA CYS A 271 -13.57 -21.10 9.99
C CYS A 271 -12.39 -22.09 10.07
N GLY A 272 -12.54 -23.23 9.43
CA GLY A 272 -11.47 -24.22 9.21
C GLY A 272 -10.73 -24.00 7.90
N LYS A 273 -9.78 -24.90 7.59
CA LYS A 273 -8.91 -24.79 6.39
C LYS A 273 -9.67 -24.68 5.08
N GLN A 274 -10.76 -25.45 4.92
CA GLN A 274 -11.59 -25.40 3.71
C GLN A 274 -12.30 -24.04 3.56
N THR A 275 -12.85 -23.51 4.65
CA THR A 275 -13.49 -22.19 4.68
C THR A 275 -12.48 -21.08 4.38
N TRP A 276 -11.27 -21.14 4.96
CA TRP A 276 -10.20 -20.22 4.64
C TRP A 276 -9.81 -20.28 3.16
N ALA A 277 -9.65 -21.47 2.60
CA ALA A 277 -9.33 -21.62 1.19
C ALA A 277 -10.38 -20.96 0.31
N SER A 278 -11.66 -21.20 0.57
CA SER A 278 -12.75 -20.59 -0.18
C SER A 278 -12.75 -19.06 -0.04
N LEU A 279 -12.57 -18.51 1.17
CA LEU A 279 -12.51 -17.08 1.41
C LEU A 279 -11.34 -16.40 0.68
N MET A 280 -10.20 -17.06 0.56
CA MET A 280 -8.98 -16.47 0.00
C MET A 280 -8.83 -16.68 -1.52
N THR A 281 -9.59 -17.62 -2.12
CA THR A 281 -9.49 -17.94 -3.54
C THR A 281 -10.73 -17.57 -4.35
N SER A 282 -11.89 -17.40 -3.71
CA SER A 282 -13.16 -17.07 -4.37
C SER A 282 -13.29 -15.57 -4.66
N ILE A 283 -12.28 -14.97 -5.30
CA ILE A 283 -12.29 -13.55 -5.52
C ILE A 283 -12.91 -13.22 -6.86
N GLY A 284 -13.83 -12.29 -6.79
CA GLY A 284 -14.36 -11.59 -7.94
C GLY A 284 -15.74 -12.01 -8.32
N TRP A 285 -16.69 -11.66 -7.52
CA TRP A 285 -18.00 -11.36 -8.04
C TRP A 285 -17.95 -9.90 -8.49
N SER A 286 -17.67 -9.72 -9.79
CA SER A 286 -17.81 -8.45 -10.50
C SER A 286 -19.27 -8.05 -10.59
#